data_301306a50741623d67982c8144c038d3
#
_entry.id   301306a50741623d67982c8144c038d3
#
_cell.length_a   1.000
_cell.length_b   1.000
_cell.length_c   1.000
_cell.angle_alpha   90.00
_cell.angle_beta   90.00
_cell.angle_gamma   90.00
#
_symmetry.space_group_name_H-M   'P 1'
#
loop_
_entity.id
_entity.type
_entity.pdbx_description
1 polymer ?
#
loop_
_entity_poly.entity_id
_entity_poly.type
_entity_poly.pdbx_seq_one_letter_code
_entity_poly.pdbx_strand_id
1 'polypeptide(L)'
;IDFGITHVIRGNDHRPNEDLHRRLHEALGTPPPEYVHHGLILGEDGKKLSKRVEGATVASLRELGIPAEAVRGYLDELGLPRHDVHYDLPRIRRLSVEAIEAMSDEELAARAGITPAAVPVARGARDLAEARDYADQVLQEPEPRPTDAPETLERFRELADADPRAVIRELKAVGGNLRALRLALTGRDRGPELAAILAALPREEALRRVDQALQHTHS
;
A
#
# COMPACT_ATOMS: atom_id res chain seq x y z
N ILE A 1 32.14 -18.72 -21.41
CA ILE A 1 32.89 -19.98 -21.60
C ILE A 1 33.47 -20.40 -20.25
N ASP A 2 34.29 -19.58 -19.62
CA ASP A 2 35.05 -19.90 -18.41
C ASP A 2 34.17 -20.25 -17.20
N PHE A 3 32.97 -19.71 -17.15
CA PHE A 3 31.99 -19.97 -16.07
C PHE A 3 31.02 -21.10 -16.34
N GLY A 4 31.15 -21.81 -17.49
CA GLY A 4 30.29 -22.94 -17.84
C GLY A 4 28.79 -22.58 -17.97
N ILE A 5 28.46 -21.35 -18.44
CA ILE A 5 27.10 -20.89 -18.64
C ILE A 5 26.43 -21.75 -19.70
N THR A 6 25.34 -22.40 -19.35
CA THR A 6 24.55 -23.30 -20.23
C THR A 6 23.32 -22.62 -20.82
N HIS A 7 22.75 -21.62 -20.13
CA HIS A 7 21.54 -20.92 -20.56
C HIS A 7 21.70 -19.41 -20.41
N VAL A 8 21.22 -18.65 -21.37
CA VAL A 8 21.15 -17.18 -21.33
C VAL A 8 19.69 -16.77 -21.47
N ILE A 9 19.11 -16.26 -20.35
CA ILE A 9 17.74 -15.72 -20.31
C ILE A 9 17.82 -14.20 -20.41
N ARG A 10 17.18 -13.60 -21.43
CA ARG A 10 17.24 -12.16 -21.69
C ARG A 10 16.05 -11.63 -22.45
N GLY A 11 15.89 -10.29 -22.46
CA GLY A 11 14.81 -9.64 -23.21
C GLY A 11 14.92 -9.82 -24.74
N ASN A 12 13.78 -9.74 -25.41
CA ASN A 12 13.66 -9.83 -26.87
C ASN A 12 14.47 -8.76 -27.62
N ASP A 13 14.76 -7.61 -27.00
CA ASP A 13 15.61 -6.55 -27.55
C ASP A 13 17.03 -7.02 -27.83
N HIS A 14 17.48 -8.13 -27.24
CA HIS A 14 18.77 -8.77 -27.49
C HIS A 14 18.73 -9.89 -28.51
N ARG A 15 17.58 -10.23 -29.09
CA ARG A 15 17.44 -11.29 -30.10
C ARG A 15 18.32 -11.06 -31.35
N PRO A 16 18.47 -9.84 -31.88
CA PRO A 16 19.34 -9.59 -33.02
C PRO A 16 20.81 -9.93 -32.79
N ASN A 17 21.27 -9.96 -31.53
CA ASN A 17 22.65 -10.26 -31.17
C ASN A 17 22.94 -11.77 -31.09
N GLU A 18 21.94 -12.64 -31.18
CA GLU A 18 22.11 -14.09 -31.00
C GLU A 18 23.05 -14.69 -32.04
N ASP A 19 22.87 -14.36 -33.32
CA ASP A 19 23.71 -14.89 -34.41
C ASP A 19 25.18 -14.50 -34.22
N LEU A 20 25.45 -13.27 -33.79
CA LEU A 20 26.80 -12.84 -33.52
C LEU A 20 27.42 -13.64 -32.37
N HIS A 21 26.69 -13.83 -31.28
CA HIS A 21 27.18 -14.62 -30.14
C HIS A 21 27.44 -16.08 -30.50
N ARG A 22 26.56 -16.70 -31.29
CA ARG A 22 26.77 -18.08 -31.79
C ARG A 22 28.03 -18.20 -32.63
N ARG A 23 28.30 -17.26 -33.57
CA ARG A 23 29.52 -17.21 -34.37
C ARG A 23 30.78 -17.01 -33.51
N LEU A 24 30.70 -16.22 -32.47
CA LEU A 24 31.82 -16.06 -31.53
C LEU A 24 32.16 -17.36 -30.79
N HIS A 25 31.14 -18.09 -30.32
CA HIS A 25 31.31 -19.41 -29.71
C HIS A 25 31.94 -20.42 -30.70
N GLU A 26 31.47 -20.43 -31.95
CA GLU A 26 32.04 -21.27 -33.01
C GLU A 26 33.51 -20.95 -33.27
N ALA A 27 33.85 -19.66 -33.40
CA ALA A 27 35.24 -19.21 -33.60
C ALA A 27 36.16 -19.57 -32.42
N LEU A 28 35.63 -19.67 -31.21
CA LEU A 28 36.36 -20.08 -30.01
C LEU A 28 36.34 -21.60 -29.77
N GLY A 29 35.73 -22.38 -30.69
CA GLY A 29 35.67 -23.83 -30.60
C GLY A 29 34.81 -24.36 -29.45
N THR A 30 33.82 -23.59 -28.99
CA THR A 30 32.96 -23.95 -27.85
C THR A 30 31.49 -23.96 -28.26
N PRO A 31 30.65 -24.88 -27.70
CA PRO A 31 29.22 -24.87 -27.99
C PRO A 31 28.57 -23.59 -27.41
N PRO A 32 27.65 -22.95 -28.15
CA PRO A 32 26.91 -21.81 -27.62
C PRO A 32 25.92 -22.27 -26.53
N PRO A 33 25.59 -21.39 -25.57
CA PRO A 33 24.52 -21.66 -24.60
C PRO A 33 23.16 -21.71 -25.28
N GLU A 34 22.17 -22.24 -24.60
CA GLU A 34 20.77 -22.11 -25.00
C GLU A 34 20.30 -20.67 -24.72
N TYR A 35 19.64 -20.03 -25.70
CA TYR A 35 19.13 -18.67 -25.56
C TYR A 35 17.61 -18.70 -25.39
N VAL A 36 17.15 -18.15 -24.25
CA VAL A 36 15.74 -17.95 -23.93
C VAL A 36 15.44 -16.45 -24.00
N HIS A 37 14.63 -16.03 -24.98
CA HIS A 37 14.20 -14.65 -25.11
C HIS A 37 12.77 -14.49 -24.56
N HIS A 38 12.59 -13.56 -23.62
CA HIS A 38 11.28 -13.20 -23.09
C HIS A 38 10.86 -11.81 -23.55
N GLY A 39 9.54 -11.54 -23.51
CA GLY A 39 8.97 -10.22 -23.79
C GLY A 39 9.47 -9.15 -22.83
N LEU A 40 9.37 -7.91 -23.26
CA LEU A 40 9.70 -6.73 -22.44
C LEU A 40 8.48 -6.31 -21.62
N ILE A 41 8.74 -5.65 -20.50
CA ILE A 41 7.71 -4.91 -19.78
C ILE A 41 7.65 -3.49 -20.35
N LEU A 42 6.48 -3.10 -20.85
CA LEU A 42 6.22 -1.82 -21.48
C LEU A 42 5.49 -0.89 -20.52
N GLY A 43 5.79 0.41 -20.63
CA GLY A 43 5.01 1.47 -19.98
C GLY A 43 3.67 1.70 -20.72
N GLU A 44 2.87 2.63 -20.21
CA GLU A 44 1.58 3.03 -20.82
C GLU A 44 1.75 3.57 -22.25
N ASP A 45 2.91 4.16 -22.56
CA ASP A 45 3.27 4.69 -23.88
C ASP A 45 3.68 3.61 -24.89
N GLY A 46 3.60 2.32 -24.52
CA GLY A 46 4.02 1.20 -25.33
C GLY A 46 5.54 1.05 -25.54
N LYS A 47 6.33 1.85 -24.85
CA LYS A 47 7.81 1.75 -24.87
C LYS A 47 8.30 0.92 -23.70
N LYS A 48 9.55 0.43 -23.79
CA LYS A 48 10.21 -0.27 -22.68
C LYS A 48 10.09 0.54 -21.40
N LEU A 49 9.65 -0.11 -20.32
CA LEU A 49 9.42 0.50 -19.02
C LEU A 49 10.66 1.28 -18.55
N SER A 50 10.49 2.58 -18.35
CA SER A 50 11.56 3.45 -17.88
C SER A 50 11.69 3.38 -16.36
N LYS A 51 12.92 3.35 -15.85
CA LYS A 51 13.20 3.45 -14.41
C LYS A 51 12.68 4.74 -13.75
N ARG A 52 12.24 5.72 -14.54
CA ARG A 52 11.66 6.99 -14.06
C ARG A 52 10.17 6.90 -13.77
N VAL A 53 9.52 5.83 -14.22
CA VAL A 53 8.11 5.58 -13.92
C VAL A 53 7.99 5.13 -12.46
N GLU A 54 7.00 5.65 -11.75
CA GLU A 54 6.71 5.26 -10.36
C GLU A 54 6.51 3.74 -10.25
N GLY A 55 7.17 3.12 -9.29
CA GLY A 55 7.07 1.68 -9.06
C GLY A 55 7.73 0.80 -10.13
N ALA A 56 8.44 1.37 -11.11
CA ALA A 56 9.07 0.59 -12.19
C ALA A 56 10.28 -0.25 -11.77
N THR A 57 10.78 -0.06 -10.56
CA THR A 57 11.89 -0.84 -10.00
C THR A 57 11.51 -1.46 -8.66
N VAL A 58 12.14 -2.58 -8.29
CA VAL A 58 11.94 -3.18 -6.97
C VAL A 58 12.27 -2.20 -5.84
N ALA A 59 13.28 -1.34 -6.03
CA ALA A 59 13.63 -0.30 -5.07
C ALA A 59 12.49 0.72 -4.89
N SER A 60 11.92 1.24 -6.00
CA SER A 60 10.81 2.18 -5.92
C SER A 60 9.52 1.54 -5.37
N LEU A 61 9.25 0.27 -5.65
CA LEU A 61 8.15 -0.46 -5.03
C LEU A 61 8.33 -0.59 -3.51
N ARG A 62 9.57 -0.84 -3.06
CA ARG A 62 9.89 -0.85 -1.62
C ARG A 62 9.69 0.52 -0.98
N GLU A 63 10.11 1.61 -1.65
CA GLU A 63 9.90 2.99 -1.19
C GLU A 63 8.41 3.35 -1.09
N LEU A 64 7.58 2.81 -1.99
CA LEU A 64 6.11 2.91 -1.91
C LEU A 64 5.49 2.05 -0.78
N GLY A 65 6.31 1.25 -0.07
CA GLY A 65 5.82 0.39 1.01
C GLY A 65 5.15 -0.90 0.52
N ILE A 66 5.32 -1.27 -0.74
CA ILE A 66 4.75 -2.51 -1.30
C ILE A 66 5.46 -3.73 -0.66
N PRO A 67 4.73 -4.69 -0.04
CA PRO A 67 5.32 -5.90 0.50
C PRO A 67 6.01 -6.76 -0.56
N ALA A 68 7.10 -7.42 -0.20
CA ALA A 68 7.87 -8.27 -1.12
C ALA A 68 7.02 -9.40 -1.72
N GLU A 69 6.07 -9.93 -0.95
CA GLU A 69 5.12 -10.97 -1.36
C GLU A 69 4.24 -10.51 -2.53
N ALA A 70 3.80 -9.25 -2.51
CA ALA A 70 3.02 -8.67 -3.60
C ALA A 70 3.84 -8.54 -4.89
N VAL A 71 5.10 -8.10 -4.76
CA VAL A 71 6.03 -8.03 -5.90
C VAL A 71 6.30 -9.43 -6.44
N ARG A 72 6.55 -10.40 -5.56
CA ARG A 72 6.78 -11.79 -5.93
C ARG A 72 5.56 -12.39 -6.63
N GLY A 73 4.36 -12.20 -6.07
CA GLY A 73 3.12 -12.67 -6.68
C GLY A 73 2.90 -12.10 -8.08
N TYR A 74 3.17 -10.81 -8.29
CA TYR A 74 3.10 -10.20 -9.61
C TYR A 74 4.10 -10.79 -10.60
N LEU A 75 5.35 -11.03 -10.17
CA LEU A 75 6.36 -11.64 -11.02
C LEU A 75 6.04 -13.12 -11.34
N ASP A 76 5.44 -13.85 -10.40
CA ASP A 76 5.01 -15.24 -10.62
C ASP A 76 3.82 -15.31 -11.61
N GLU A 77 2.88 -14.33 -11.57
CA GLU A 77 1.82 -14.17 -12.56
C GLU A 77 2.37 -13.87 -13.97
N LEU A 78 3.37 -13.01 -14.06
CA LEU A 78 4.01 -12.67 -15.34
C LEU A 78 4.79 -13.86 -15.92
N GLY A 79 5.47 -14.60 -15.08
CA GLY A 79 6.38 -15.68 -15.50
C GLY A 79 7.46 -15.18 -16.46
N LEU A 80 7.72 -15.94 -17.52
CA LEU A 80 8.56 -15.57 -18.67
C LEU A 80 7.69 -15.40 -19.91
N PRO A 81 7.06 -14.23 -20.13
CA PRO A 81 6.14 -14.03 -21.24
C PRO A 81 6.89 -14.09 -22.57
N ARG A 82 6.32 -14.75 -23.58
CA ARG A 82 6.91 -14.82 -24.92
C ARG A 82 6.75 -13.52 -25.72
N HIS A 83 5.76 -12.70 -25.35
CA HIS A 83 5.43 -11.41 -25.95
C HIS A 83 5.58 -10.29 -24.95
N ASP A 84 5.71 -9.07 -25.44
CA ASP A 84 5.76 -7.89 -24.59
C ASP A 84 4.47 -7.74 -23.80
N VAL A 85 4.57 -7.31 -22.55
CA VAL A 85 3.47 -7.11 -21.60
C VAL A 85 3.49 -5.70 -21.04
N HIS A 86 2.32 -5.14 -20.73
CA HIS A 86 2.24 -3.84 -20.08
C HIS A 86 2.44 -3.96 -18.57
N TYR A 87 3.13 -2.99 -18.00
CA TYR A 87 3.29 -2.84 -16.56
C TYR A 87 1.95 -2.51 -15.90
N ASP A 88 1.56 -3.24 -14.88
CA ASP A 88 0.28 -3.08 -14.17
C ASP A 88 0.52 -2.77 -12.67
N LEU A 89 0.82 -1.49 -12.35
CA LEU A 89 0.93 -1.02 -10.97
C LEU A 89 -0.38 -1.21 -10.18
N PRO A 90 -1.58 -0.95 -10.74
CA PRO A 90 -2.84 -1.30 -10.08
C PRO A 90 -2.94 -2.77 -9.64
N ARG A 91 -2.44 -3.73 -10.45
CA ARG A 91 -2.41 -5.15 -10.05
C ARG A 91 -1.48 -5.38 -8.87
N ILE A 92 -0.28 -4.79 -8.89
CA ILE A 92 0.67 -4.87 -7.78
C ILE A 92 0.05 -4.31 -6.50
N ARG A 93 -0.68 -3.19 -6.58
CA ARG A 93 -1.38 -2.60 -5.43
C ARG A 93 -2.49 -3.51 -4.88
N ARG A 94 -3.22 -4.23 -5.72
CA ARG A 94 -4.19 -5.23 -5.26
C ARG A 94 -3.49 -6.38 -4.52
N LEU A 95 -2.41 -6.91 -5.08
CA LEU A 95 -1.60 -7.93 -4.41
C LEU A 95 -0.99 -7.43 -3.08
N SER A 96 -0.68 -6.14 -2.99
CA SER A 96 -0.21 -5.52 -1.74
C SER A 96 -1.28 -5.56 -0.64
N VAL A 97 -2.53 -5.23 -0.98
CA VAL A 97 -3.66 -5.35 -0.04
C VAL A 97 -3.83 -6.80 0.41
N GLU A 98 -3.86 -7.75 -0.53
CA GLU A 98 -3.97 -9.18 -0.24
C GLU A 98 -2.84 -9.67 0.70
N ALA A 99 -1.60 -9.19 0.46
CA ALA A 99 -0.46 -9.53 1.30
C ALA A 99 -0.59 -8.96 2.72
N ILE A 100 -1.05 -7.70 2.87
CA ILE A 100 -1.28 -7.08 4.19
C ILE A 100 -2.40 -7.79 4.95
N GLU A 101 -3.48 -8.17 4.27
CA GLU A 101 -4.58 -8.92 4.88
C GLU A 101 -4.13 -10.30 5.39
N ALA A 102 -3.19 -10.94 4.70
CA ALA A 102 -2.65 -12.24 5.06
C ALA A 102 -1.63 -12.22 6.21
N MET A 103 -1.04 -11.07 6.54
CA MET A 103 -0.08 -10.94 7.65
C MET A 103 -0.73 -11.17 9.00
N SER A 104 -0.01 -11.77 9.96
CA SER A 104 -0.41 -11.73 11.37
C SER A 104 -0.33 -10.31 11.92
N ASP A 105 -0.97 -10.05 13.07
CA ASP A 105 -0.92 -8.73 13.70
C ASP A 105 0.50 -8.34 14.11
N GLU A 106 1.28 -9.32 14.62
CA GLU A 106 2.68 -9.13 15.00
C GLU A 106 3.55 -8.83 13.78
N GLU A 107 3.32 -9.53 12.67
CA GLU A 107 4.06 -9.31 11.44
C GLU A 107 3.77 -7.94 10.85
N LEU A 108 2.50 -7.55 10.75
CA LEU A 108 2.11 -6.24 10.25
C LEU A 108 2.68 -5.12 11.13
N ALA A 109 2.59 -5.25 12.46
CA ALA A 109 3.16 -4.28 13.40
C ALA A 109 4.67 -4.12 13.20
N ALA A 110 5.40 -5.23 13.12
CA ALA A 110 6.86 -5.23 12.94
C ALA A 110 7.27 -4.61 11.60
N ARG A 111 6.62 -5.00 10.50
CA ARG A 111 6.97 -4.57 9.13
C ARG A 111 6.57 -3.12 8.84
N ALA A 112 5.43 -2.67 9.33
CA ALA A 112 5.02 -1.28 9.25
C ALA A 112 5.74 -0.39 10.27
N GLY A 113 6.37 -0.97 11.31
CA GLY A 113 7.02 -0.24 12.40
C GLY A 113 6.02 0.51 13.29
N ILE A 114 4.89 -0.13 13.59
CA ILE A 114 3.79 0.42 14.38
C ILE A 114 3.58 -0.39 15.67
N THR A 115 2.86 0.18 16.63
CA THR A 115 2.50 -0.54 17.85
C THR A 115 1.36 -1.54 17.59
N PRO A 116 1.27 -2.65 18.34
CA PRO A 116 0.16 -3.60 18.19
C PRO A 116 -1.23 -2.96 18.34
N ALA A 117 -1.38 -1.94 19.18
CA ALA A 117 -2.62 -1.20 19.35
C ALA A 117 -3.10 -0.48 18.08
N ALA A 118 -2.19 -0.13 17.16
CA ALA A 118 -2.51 0.53 15.91
C ALA A 118 -2.81 -0.45 14.75
N VAL A 119 -2.63 -1.75 14.93
CA VAL A 119 -2.89 -2.76 13.88
C VAL A 119 -4.31 -2.68 13.33
N PRO A 120 -5.38 -2.50 14.12
CA PRO A 120 -6.74 -2.40 13.59
C PRO A 120 -6.93 -1.30 12.53
N VAL A 121 -6.24 -0.15 12.68
CA VAL A 121 -6.30 0.93 11.66
C VAL A 121 -5.42 0.64 10.47
N ALA A 122 -4.30 -0.06 10.64
CA ALA A 122 -3.36 -0.42 9.60
C ALA A 122 -3.88 -1.49 8.64
N ARG A 123 -4.82 -2.35 9.08
CA ARG A 123 -5.39 -3.45 8.27
C ARG A 123 -6.08 -2.99 6.98
N GLY A 124 -6.61 -1.77 6.95
CA GLY A 124 -7.24 -1.21 5.75
C GLY A 124 -6.27 -0.49 4.80
N ALA A 125 -4.97 -0.53 5.05
CA ALA A 125 -3.97 0.15 4.25
C ALA A 125 -3.66 -0.61 2.94
N ARG A 126 -3.25 0.13 1.91
CA ARG A 126 -2.89 -0.41 0.59
C ARG A 126 -1.44 -0.87 0.51
N ASP A 127 -0.60 -0.37 1.41
CA ASP A 127 0.81 -0.66 1.53
C ASP A 127 1.32 -0.38 2.95
N LEU A 128 2.56 -0.77 3.27
CA LEU A 128 3.14 -0.60 4.61
C LEU A 128 3.41 0.86 4.96
N ALA A 129 3.61 1.74 3.97
CA ALA A 129 3.79 3.17 4.22
C ALA A 129 2.45 3.81 4.65
N GLU A 130 1.36 3.46 3.97
CA GLU A 130 0.01 3.90 4.36
C GLU A 130 -0.42 3.29 5.71
N ALA A 131 -0.03 2.03 6.00
CA ALA A 131 -0.27 1.40 7.30
C ALA A 131 0.37 2.21 8.45
N ARG A 132 1.60 2.69 8.24
CA ARG A 132 2.28 3.58 9.19
C ARG A 132 1.60 4.93 9.29
N ASP A 133 1.26 5.57 8.15
CA ASP A 133 0.55 6.85 8.15
C ASP A 133 -0.79 6.76 8.90
N TYR A 134 -1.53 5.67 8.73
CA TYR A 134 -2.78 5.42 9.46
C TYR A 134 -2.57 5.28 10.97
N ALA A 135 -1.52 4.58 11.39
CA ALA A 135 -1.16 4.47 12.78
C ALA A 135 -0.78 5.85 13.37
N ASP A 136 0.02 6.62 12.66
CA ASP A 136 0.45 7.96 13.08
C ASP A 136 -0.74 8.92 13.23
N GLN A 137 -1.72 8.88 12.31
CA GLN A 137 -2.95 9.67 12.39
C GLN A 137 -3.75 9.42 13.67
N VAL A 138 -3.72 8.20 14.19
CA VAL A 138 -4.46 7.82 15.40
C VAL A 138 -3.64 8.09 16.65
N LEU A 139 -2.34 7.78 16.62
CA LEU A 139 -1.46 7.90 17.80
C LEU A 139 -1.06 9.35 18.10
N GLN A 140 -0.94 10.20 17.06
CA GLN A 140 -0.61 11.62 17.25
C GLN A 140 -1.86 12.40 17.69
N GLU A 141 -1.67 13.35 18.58
CA GLU A 141 -2.73 14.27 18.95
C GLU A 141 -2.97 15.28 17.83
N PRO A 142 -4.21 15.38 17.29
CA PRO A 142 -4.51 16.35 16.26
C PRO A 142 -4.49 17.78 16.83
N GLU A 143 -4.08 18.75 16.01
CA GLU A 143 -4.31 20.15 16.35
C GLU A 143 -5.83 20.41 16.45
N PRO A 144 -6.33 20.97 17.55
CA PRO A 144 -7.73 21.28 17.71
C PRO A 144 -8.21 22.24 16.61
N ARG A 145 -9.36 21.92 16.01
CA ARG A 145 -9.98 22.74 14.97
C ARG A 145 -11.47 22.89 15.26
N PRO A 146 -12.07 24.07 14.95
CA PRO A 146 -13.51 24.23 15.05
C PRO A 146 -14.23 23.23 14.12
N THR A 147 -15.37 22.74 14.56
CA THR A 147 -16.21 21.84 13.77
C THR A 147 -17.34 22.60 13.08
N ASP A 148 -17.70 22.14 11.86
CA ASP A 148 -18.89 22.59 11.12
C ASP A 148 -20.15 21.77 11.43
N ALA A 149 -20.03 20.78 12.34
CA ALA A 149 -21.13 19.88 12.71
C ALA A 149 -21.11 19.53 14.21
N PRO A 150 -21.30 20.52 15.11
CA PRO A 150 -21.23 20.30 16.56
C PRO A 150 -22.27 19.24 17.02
N GLU A 151 -23.46 19.20 16.44
CA GLU A 151 -24.51 18.23 16.75
C GLU A 151 -24.06 16.77 16.50
N THR A 152 -23.21 16.54 15.53
CA THR A 152 -22.64 15.19 15.27
C THR A 152 -21.68 14.79 16.38
N LEU A 153 -20.83 15.73 16.83
CA LEU A 153 -19.86 15.49 17.91
C LEU A 153 -20.55 15.33 19.27
N GLU A 154 -21.60 16.11 19.55
CA GLU A 154 -22.42 15.96 20.76
C GLU A 154 -23.11 14.59 20.78
N ARG A 155 -23.69 14.18 19.63
CA ARG A 155 -24.33 12.86 19.50
C ARG A 155 -23.31 11.73 19.68
N PHE A 156 -22.09 11.90 19.17
CA PHE A 156 -21.00 10.94 19.43
C PHE A 156 -20.71 10.77 20.91
N ARG A 157 -20.66 11.87 21.70
CA ARG A 157 -20.45 11.79 23.15
C ARG A 157 -21.49 10.94 23.88
N GLU A 158 -22.75 11.02 23.48
CA GLU A 158 -23.83 10.21 24.03
C GLU A 158 -23.69 8.70 23.68
N LEU A 159 -23.09 8.41 22.53
CA LEU A 159 -22.94 7.05 22.00
C LEU A 159 -21.58 6.41 22.32
N ALA A 160 -20.65 7.12 22.95
CA ALA A 160 -19.25 6.73 23.09
C ALA A 160 -19.02 5.42 23.90
N ASP A 161 -20.04 4.91 24.61
CA ASP A 161 -20.02 3.63 25.34
C ASP A 161 -20.40 2.43 24.46
N ALA A 162 -20.94 2.67 23.27
CA ALA A 162 -21.38 1.61 22.37
C ALA A 162 -20.22 1.05 21.53
N ASP A 163 -20.46 -0.10 20.92
CA ASP A 163 -19.54 -0.70 19.94
C ASP A 163 -19.21 0.29 18.80
N PRO A 164 -17.96 0.43 18.37
CA PRO A 164 -17.54 1.39 17.34
C PRO A 164 -18.36 1.34 16.04
N ARG A 165 -18.73 0.13 15.57
CA ARG A 165 -19.55 -0.01 14.37
C ARG A 165 -20.99 0.42 14.62
N ALA A 166 -21.53 0.18 15.82
CA ALA A 166 -22.84 0.66 16.22
C ALA A 166 -22.88 2.19 16.27
N VAL A 167 -21.87 2.83 16.86
CA VAL A 167 -21.72 4.29 16.89
C VAL A 167 -21.79 4.87 15.48
N ILE A 168 -21.00 4.34 14.55
CA ILE A 168 -20.98 4.83 13.16
C ILE A 168 -22.33 4.62 12.47
N ARG A 169 -22.99 3.49 12.70
CA ARG A 169 -24.31 3.21 12.15
C ARG A 169 -25.37 4.19 12.66
N GLU A 170 -25.39 4.45 13.97
CA GLU A 170 -26.34 5.39 14.59
C GLU A 170 -26.11 6.83 14.08
N LEU A 171 -24.85 7.29 14.02
CA LEU A 171 -24.54 8.61 13.47
C LEU A 171 -24.96 8.73 12.01
N LYS A 172 -24.77 7.70 11.19
CA LYS A 172 -25.26 7.69 9.80
C LYS A 172 -26.79 7.76 9.72
N ALA A 173 -27.50 7.05 10.61
CA ALA A 173 -28.96 6.98 10.61
C ALA A 173 -29.61 8.36 10.86
N VAL A 174 -28.96 9.22 11.64
CA VAL A 174 -29.41 10.59 11.92
C VAL A 174 -28.84 11.66 10.96
N GLY A 175 -28.16 11.23 9.90
CA GLY A 175 -27.55 12.16 8.94
C GLY A 175 -26.29 12.88 9.44
N GLY A 176 -25.61 12.30 10.47
CA GLY A 176 -24.43 12.91 11.08
C GLY A 176 -23.26 13.06 10.10
N ASN A 177 -22.51 14.14 10.26
CA ASN A 177 -21.31 14.46 9.46
C ASN A 177 -20.09 13.64 9.95
N LEU A 178 -19.90 12.45 9.40
CA LEU A 178 -18.77 11.57 9.77
C LEU A 178 -17.39 12.15 9.40
N ARG A 179 -17.33 13.11 8.46
CA ARG A 179 -16.10 13.81 8.16
C ARG A 179 -15.68 14.71 9.30
N ALA A 180 -16.65 15.43 9.91
CA ALA A 180 -16.38 16.25 11.10
C ALA A 180 -15.87 15.41 12.26
N LEU A 181 -16.46 14.24 12.51
CA LEU A 181 -15.97 13.31 13.53
C LEU A 181 -14.53 12.84 13.23
N ARG A 182 -14.23 12.48 11.98
CA ARG A 182 -12.87 12.09 11.58
C ARG A 182 -11.87 13.22 11.82
N LEU A 183 -12.20 14.46 11.41
CA LEU A 183 -11.36 15.63 11.61
C LEU A 183 -11.07 15.87 13.11
N ALA A 184 -12.09 15.75 13.97
CA ALA A 184 -11.93 15.89 15.41
C ALA A 184 -11.01 14.80 15.99
N LEU A 185 -11.12 13.55 15.51
CA LEU A 185 -10.35 12.42 16.03
C LEU A 185 -8.89 12.37 15.52
N THR A 186 -8.64 12.80 14.26
CA THR A 186 -7.34 12.56 13.58
C THR A 186 -6.73 13.81 12.95
N GLY A 187 -7.43 14.93 12.93
CA GLY A 187 -7.00 16.14 12.20
C GLY A 187 -7.01 16.01 10.68
N ARG A 188 -7.45 14.87 10.12
CA ARG A 188 -7.45 14.56 8.69
C ARG A 188 -8.85 14.27 8.18
N ASP A 189 -9.12 14.61 6.92
CA ASP A 189 -10.41 14.34 6.26
C ASP A 189 -10.46 12.98 5.56
N ARG A 190 -9.30 12.35 5.39
CA ARG A 190 -9.11 11.01 4.82
C ARG A 190 -8.21 10.16 5.72
N GLY A 191 -8.35 8.85 5.62
CA GLY A 191 -7.55 7.91 6.42
C GLY A 191 -8.29 6.61 6.67
N PRO A 192 -7.92 5.86 7.73
CA PRO A 192 -8.49 4.56 8.04
C PRO A 192 -9.99 4.62 8.32
N GLU A 193 -10.65 3.48 8.33
CA GLU A 193 -12.08 3.39 8.64
C GLU A 193 -12.37 3.96 10.03
N LEU A 194 -13.43 4.77 10.19
CA LEU A 194 -13.78 5.40 11.46
C LEU A 194 -14.02 4.38 12.60
N ALA A 195 -14.62 3.24 12.29
CA ALA A 195 -14.81 2.18 13.29
C ALA A 195 -13.47 1.63 13.78
N ALA A 196 -12.46 1.52 12.90
CA ALA A 196 -11.12 1.10 13.27
C ALA A 196 -10.40 2.17 14.12
N ILE A 197 -10.57 3.46 13.81
CA ILE A 197 -10.05 4.57 14.62
C ILE A 197 -10.62 4.49 16.04
N LEU A 198 -11.93 4.34 16.17
CA LEU A 198 -12.61 4.24 17.48
C LEU A 198 -12.23 2.97 18.25
N ALA A 199 -11.90 1.88 17.57
CA ALA A 199 -11.41 0.66 18.20
C ALA A 199 -9.95 0.77 18.69
N ALA A 200 -9.14 1.60 18.03
CA ALA A 200 -7.73 1.78 18.36
C ALA A 200 -7.48 2.89 19.40
N LEU A 201 -8.35 3.92 19.45
CA LEU A 201 -8.26 4.99 20.44
C LEU A 201 -8.91 4.58 21.74
N PRO A 202 -8.24 4.81 22.91
CA PRO A 202 -8.92 4.77 24.20
C PRO A 202 -10.14 5.70 24.20
N ARG A 203 -11.26 5.24 24.76
CA ARG A 203 -12.51 6.01 24.81
C ARG A 203 -12.32 7.42 25.35
N GLU A 204 -11.60 7.54 26.46
CA GLU A 204 -11.33 8.83 27.12
C GLU A 204 -10.60 9.79 26.18
N GLU A 205 -9.66 9.26 25.40
CA GLU A 205 -8.90 10.04 24.42
C GLU A 205 -9.80 10.49 23.25
N ALA A 206 -10.67 9.63 22.75
CA ALA A 206 -11.62 9.97 21.69
C ALA A 206 -12.58 11.09 22.16
N LEU A 207 -13.11 10.99 23.39
CA LEU A 207 -13.96 12.03 24.01
C LEU A 207 -13.19 13.34 24.20
N ARG A 208 -11.96 13.29 24.70
CA ARG A 208 -11.12 14.48 24.90
C ARG A 208 -10.89 15.23 23.58
N ARG A 209 -10.57 14.52 22.49
CA ARG A 209 -10.36 15.13 21.15
C ARG A 209 -11.64 15.79 20.61
N VAL A 210 -12.77 15.15 20.83
CA VAL A 210 -14.09 15.69 20.43
C VAL A 210 -14.44 16.93 21.24
N ASP A 211 -14.23 16.91 22.56
CA ASP A 211 -14.48 18.06 23.44
C ASP A 211 -13.60 19.27 23.06
N GLN A 212 -12.35 19.05 22.71
CA GLN A 212 -11.47 20.11 22.22
C GLN A 212 -12.00 20.75 20.92
N ALA A 213 -12.49 19.93 19.96
CA ALA A 213 -13.07 20.45 18.74
C ALA A 213 -14.34 21.28 18.99
N LEU A 214 -15.20 20.85 19.93
CA LEU A 214 -16.40 21.57 20.34
C LEU A 214 -16.07 22.93 21.01
N GLN A 215 -15.07 22.96 21.90
CA GLN A 215 -14.64 24.20 22.58
C GLN A 215 -14.12 25.25 21.60
N HIS A 216 -13.37 24.86 20.57
CA HIS A 216 -12.84 25.78 19.55
C HIS A 216 -13.91 26.30 18.57
N THR A 217 -15.11 25.72 18.58
CA THR A 217 -16.24 26.19 17.75
C THR A 217 -16.98 27.38 18.39
N HIS A 218 -16.86 27.55 19.71
CA HIS A 218 -17.56 28.60 20.46
C HIS A 218 -16.63 29.79 20.81
N SER A 219 -15.38 29.75 20.35
CA SER A 219 -14.39 30.82 20.52
C SER A 219 -14.24 31.64 19.25
#